data_e59d47626cf0498b6b24b77e40dcc913
#
_entry.id   e59d47626cf0498b6b24b77e40dcc913
#
_cell.length_a   1.000
_cell.length_b   1.000
_cell.length_c   1.000
_cell.angle_alpha   90.00
_cell.angle_beta   90.00
_cell.angle_gamma   90.00
#
_symmetry.space_group_name_H-M   'P 1'
#
loop_
_entity.id
_entity.type
_entity.pdbx_description
1 polymer ?
#
loop_
_entity_poly.entity_id
_entity_poly.type
_entity_poly.pdbx_seq_one_letter_code
_entity_poly.pdbx_strand_id
1 'polypeptide(L)'
;MRKAEKNNSSSENRIRTFKMNDFGKNKSSVIAGSILAVIVFACVFCRFFMTKDPTYMDLKNCNISPNKEFFFGTDTMGRDIFSMILYGGRISLFIGLISTVLSTTIAVIYGSFSGIAPEWIDELMMRFTEILLSIPSILLIIFLQALAGKNSVVAITVVIGLTSWMNIAKIVRTEVRQLCESEYLIAAKCMGGSFWHILRVHLLPNFVSSIMFMVVMNIRSAIIAESTLSFLGIGLPMEIISWGSMLSLSEKALMTNSWWIILIPGSVLVITLLCITELGEALRKNVNQKEGNL
;
A
#
# COMPACT_ATOMS: atom_id res chain seq x y z
N MET A 1 25.25 -28.50 30.72
CA MET A 1 25.18 -27.04 30.79
C MET A 1 25.68 -26.31 29.53
N ARG A 2 26.75 -26.71 28.84
CA ARG A 2 27.27 -26.01 27.63
C ARG A 2 26.42 -26.07 26.32
N LYS A 3 25.41 -26.94 26.21
CA LYS A 3 24.49 -27.02 25.06
C LYS A 3 23.31 -26.04 25.15
N ALA A 4 22.92 -25.61 26.33
CA ALA A 4 21.81 -24.67 26.53
C ALA A 4 22.21 -23.22 26.24
N GLU A 5 23.48 -22.83 26.50
CA GLU A 5 23.96 -21.48 26.19
C GLU A 5 24.14 -21.21 24.69
N LYS A 6 24.43 -22.27 23.90
CA LYS A 6 24.58 -22.12 22.43
C LYS A 6 23.25 -21.93 21.69
N ASN A 7 22.13 -22.40 22.28
CA ASN A 7 20.81 -22.19 21.72
C ASN A 7 20.23 -20.81 22.03
N ASN A 8 20.57 -20.19 23.14
CA ASN A 8 20.09 -18.85 23.48
C ASN A 8 20.79 -17.75 22.68
N SER A 9 22.04 -17.91 22.30
CA SER A 9 22.74 -16.96 21.43
C SER A 9 22.25 -17.00 19.96
N SER A 10 21.64 -18.10 19.52
CA SER A 10 21.09 -18.23 18.17
C SER A 10 19.71 -17.59 18.05
N SER A 11 18.93 -17.48 19.12
CA SER A 11 17.62 -16.81 19.11
C SER A 11 17.75 -15.29 19.23
N GLU A 12 18.71 -14.77 19.99
CA GLU A 12 18.98 -13.33 20.04
C GLU A 12 19.57 -12.77 18.74
N ASN A 13 20.32 -13.58 17.99
CA ASN A 13 20.82 -13.18 16.66
C ASN A 13 19.75 -13.23 15.55
N ARG A 14 18.58 -13.84 15.77
CA ARG A 14 17.48 -13.84 14.78
C ARG A 14 16.72 -12.51 14.69
N ILE A 15 16.73 -11.70 15.72
CA ILE A 15 16.10 -10.37 15.74
C ILE A 15 17.03 -9.30 15.15
N ARG A 16 18.35 -9.54 15.17
CA ARG A 16 19.38 -8.62 14.68
C ARG A 16 19.85 -9.03 13.31
N THR A 17 19.23 -8.65 12.29
CA THR A 17 19.73 -8.34 10.96
C THR A 17 18.66 -8.68 9.95
N PHE A 18 17.70 -7.78 9.85
CA PHE A 18 17.16 -7.44 8.53
C PHE A 18 18.37 -6.87 7.75
N LYS A 19 19.24 -7.77 7.30
CA LYS A 19 20.41 -7.40 6.49
C LYS A 19 19.89 -6.93 5.14
N MET A 20 19.89 -5.64 4.93
CA MET A 20 19.72 -4.97 3.63
C MET A 20 20.69 -5.50 2.54
N ASN A 21 21.62 -6.38 2.89
CA ASN A 21 22.64 -6.92 1.98
C ASN A 21 22.12 -7.85 0.87
N ASP A 22 20.93 -8.45 1.02
CA ASP A 22 20.38 -9.33 -0.04
C ASP A 22 19.54 -8.58 -1.08
N PHE A 23 19.09 -7.36 -0.77
CA PHE A 23 18.48 -6.48 -1.78
C PHE A 23 19.44 -6.15 -2.94
N GLY A 24 20.74 -6.11 -2.69
CA GLY A 24 21.76 -5.79 -3.69
C GLY A 24 22.03 -6.87 -4.74
N LYS A 25 21.55 -8.11 -4.55
CA LYS A 25 21.79 -9.19 -5.53
C LYS A 25 20.88 -9.14 -6.76
N ASN A 26 19.73 -8.49 -6.69
CA ASN A 26 18.82 -8.31 -7.82
C ASN A 26 18.91 -6.87 -8.33
N LYS A 27 19.64 -6.65 -9.41
CA LYS A 27 19.83 -5.32 -10.03
C LYS A 27 18.47 -4.62 -10.31
N SER A 28 17.42 -5.37 -10.68
CA SER A 28 16.09 -4.82 -10.96
C SER A 28 15.45 -4.21 -9.70
N SER A 29 15.55 -4.87 -8.56
CA SER A 29 14.98 -4.39 -7.30
C SER A 29 15.67 -3.11 -6.76
N VAL A 30 17.00 -3.01 -6.97
CA VAL A 30 17.77 -1.80 -6.60
C VAL A 30 17.37 -0.62 -7.49
N ILE A 31 17.24 -0.85 -8.80
CA ILE A 31 16.81 0.17 -9.75
C ILE A 31 15.37 0.62 -9.40
N ALA A 32 14.45 -0.32 -9.20
CA ALA A 32 13.07 -0.02 -8.83
C ALA A 32 12.99 0.75 -7.51
N GLY A 33 13.77 0.35 -6.50
CA GLY A 33 13.85 1.05 -5.23
C GLY A 33 14.40 2.47 -5.37
N SER A 34 15.42 2.67 -6.20
CA SER A 34 15.99 3.99 -6.48
C SER A 34 14.99 4.90 -7.19
N ILE A 35 14.30 4.40 -8.21
CA ILE A 35 13.27 5.16 -8.95
C ILE A 35 12.14 5.54 -8.00
N LEU A 36 11.62 4.59 -7.21
CA LEU A 36 10.57 4.87 -6.24
C LEU A 36 11.01 5.90 -5.20
N ALA A 37 12.23 5.78 -4.69
CA ALA A 37 12.78 6.74 -3.73
C ALA A 37 12.85 8.16 -4.32
N VAL A 38 13.27 8.30 -5.58
CA VAL A 38 13.29 9.59 -6.29
C VAL A 38 11.87 10.15 -6.45
N ILE A 39 10.90 9.31 -6.87
CA ILE A 39 9.50 9.76 -7.03
C ILE A 39 8.94 10.21 -5.67
N VAL A 40 9.09 9.40 -4.62
CA VAL A 40 8.60 9.74 -3.27
C VAL A 40 9.27 11.03 -2.77
N PHE A 41 10.59 11.14 -2.91
CA PHE A 41 11.33 12.32 -2.52
C PHE A 41 10.84 13.58 -3.26
N ALA A 42 10.69 13.50 -4.59
CA ALA A 42 10.21 14.61 -5.41
C ALA A 42 8.76 15.02 -5.02
N CYS A 43 7.89 14.04 -4.74
CA CYS A 43 6.51 14.30 -4.29
C CYS A 43 6.49 14.91 -2.88
N VAL A 44 7.25 14.38 -1.91
CA VAL A 44 7.27 14.91 -0.53
C VAL A 44 7.80 16.34 -0.49
N PHE A 45 8.88 16.58 -1.21
CA PHE A 45 9.53 17.90 -1.30
C PHE A 45 9.03 18.70 -2.51
N CYS A 46 7.81 18.45 -2.98
CA CYS A 46 7.26 19.09 -4.18
C CYS A 46 7.36 20.62 -4.17
N ARG A 47 7.24 21.27 -3.01
CA ARG A 47 7.37 22.74 -2.88
C ARG A 47 8.70 23.31 -3.40
N PHE A 48 9.78 22.52 -3.36
CA PHE A 48 11.09 22.93 -3.85
C PHE A 48 11.27 22.68 -5.36
N PHE A 49 10.52 21.72 -5.91
CA PHE A 49 10.67 21.29 -7.30
C PHE A 49 9.57 21.83 -8.22
N MET A 50 8.43 22.25 -7.67
CA MET A 50 7.34 22.82 -8.47
C MET A 50 7.80 24.12 -9.15
N THR A 51 7.49 24.23 -10.43
CA THR A 51 7.79 25.42 -11.24
C THR A 51 6.71 26.48 -11.11
N LYS A 52 5.46 26.06 -10.92
CA LYS A 52 4.27 26.90 -10.82
C LYS A 52 3.32 26.37 -9.75
N ASP A 53 2.35 27.18 -9.33
CA ASP A 53 1.28 26.72 -8.44
C ASP A 53 0.40 25.70 -9.17
N PRO A 54 0.29 24.45 -8.68
CA PRO A 54 -0.47 23.38 -9.35
C PRO A 54 -1.98 23.64 -9.38
N THR A 55 -2.49 24.56 -8.53
CA THR A 55 -3.89 24.92 -8.46
C THR A 55 -4.25 26.15 -9.29
N TYR A 56 -3.24 26.92 -9.71
CA TYR A 56 -3.46 28.12 -10.50
C TYR A 56 -3.94 27.78 -11.91
N MET A 57 -5.11 28.30 -12.27
CA MET A 57 -5.74 28.12 -13.58
C MET A 57 -5.42 29.32 -14.47
N ASP A 58 -4.77 29.07 -15.61
CA ASP A 58 -4.47 30.10 -16.62
C ASP A 58 -5.16 29.74 -17.95
N LEU A 59 -6.37 30.28 -18.12
CA LEU A 59 -7.19 30.01 -19.30
C LEU A 59 -6.56 30.48 -20.62
N LYS A 60 -5.53 31.33 -20.59
CA LYS A 60 -4.80 31.73 -21.79
C LYS A 60 -3.83 30.64 -22.26
N ASN A 61 -3.40 29.79 -21.36
CA ASN A 61 -2.40 28.77 -21.58
C ASN A 61 -3.01 27.35 -21.52
N CYS A 62 -4.27 27.15 -21.94
CA CYS A 62 -4.91 25.85 -21.99
C CYS A 62 -4.33 24.95 -23.09
N ASN A 63 -4.16 23.67 -22.80
CA ASN A 63 -3.72 22.63 -23.76
C ASN A 63 -2.41 22.98 -24.49
N ILE A 64 -1.49 23.66 -23.85
CA ILE A 64 -0.15 23.93 -24.41
C ILE A 64 0.66 22.63 -24.36
N SER A 65 1.25 22.24 -25.48
CA SER A 65 2.16 21.10 -25.56
C SER A 65 3.44 21.34 -24.75
N PRO A 66 4.15 20.26 -24.35
CA PRO A 66 5.41 20.35 -23.64
C PRO A 66 6.40 21.30 -24.32
N ASN A 67 6.93 22.27 -23.55
CA ASN A 67 7.87 23.28 -24.01
C ASN A 67 8.83 23.70 -22.87
N LYS A 68 9.70 24.68 -23.13
CA LYS A 68 10.69 25.15 -22.13
C LYS A 68 10.07 25.84 -20.91
N GLU A 69 8.88 26.42 -21.05
CA GLU A 69 8.16 27.08 -19.97
C GLU A 69 7.28 26.08 -19.18
N PHE A 70 6.67 25.14 -19.88
CA PHE A 70 5.83 24.07 -19.34
C PHE A 70 6.44 22.71 -19.72
N PHE A 71 7.29 22.15 -18.87
CA PHE A 71 8.06 20.92 -19.17
C PHE A 71 7.20 19.76 -19.65
N PHE A 72 6.02 19.57 -19.05
CA PHE A 72 5.07 18.51 -19.41
C PHE A 72 3.80 19.06 -20.06
N GLY A 73 3.81 20.34 -20.43
CA GLY A 73 2.65 21.02 -20.97
C GLY A 73 1.63 21.41 -19.91
N THR A 74 0.47 21.87 -20.38
CA THR A 74 -0.65 22.31 -19.55
C THR A 74 -1.88 21.46 -19.77
N ASP A 75 -2.77 21.42 -18.78
CA ASP A 75 -4.06 20.74 -18.87
C ASP A 75 -5.14 21.62 -19.54
N THR A 76 -6.36 21.11 -19.57
CA THR A 76 -7.54 21.81 -20.14
C THR A 76 -7.94 23.07 -19.39
N MET A 77 -7.39 23.33 -18.21
CA MET A 77 -7.59 24.53 -17.38
C MET A 77 -6.35 25.42 -17.33
N GLY A 78 -5.31 25.10 -18.12
CA GLY A 78 -4.05 25.85 -18.15
C GLY A 78 -3.14 25.63 -16.96
N ARG A 79 -3.34 24.56 -16.16
CA ARG A 79 -2.50 24.21 -15.03
C ARG A 79 -1.26 23.46 -15.49
N ASP A 80 -0.12 23.70 -14.84
CA ASP A 80 1.16 23.05 -15.15
C ASP A 80 1.17 21.58 -14.73
N ILE A 81 1.26 20.66 -15.69
CA ILE A 81 1.20 19.21 -15.46
C ILE A 81 2.38 18.71 -14.62
N PHE A 82 3.58 19.27 -14.80
CA PHE A 82 4.75 18.90 -14.01
C PHE A 82 4.52 19.15 -12.51
N SER A 83 4.07 20.34 -12.16
CA SER A 83 3.76 20.71 -10.78
C SER A 83 2.59 19.90 -10.22
N MET A 84 1.57 19.64 -11.05
CA MET A 84 0.42 18.78 -10.68
C MET A 84 0.83 17.35 -10.35
N ILE A 85 1.75 16.74 -11.11
CA ILE A 85 2.24 15.38 -10.86
C ILE A 85 2.95 15.29 -9.51
N LEU A 86 3.81 16.25 -9.20
CA LEU A 86 4.54 16.27 -7.93
C LEU A 86 3.59 16.49 -6.75
N TYR A 87 2.68 17.46 -6.88
CA TYR A 87 1.71 17.77 -5.84
C TYR A 87 0.69 16.64 -5.64
N GLY A 88 0.12 16.12 -6.74
CA GLY A 88 -0.87 15.05 -6.71
C GLY A 88 -0.30 13.72 -6.22
N GLY A 89 0.98 13.45 -6.53
CA GLY A 89 1.66 12.26 -6.04
C GLY A 89 1.71 12.16 -4.52
N ARG A 90 1.79 13.29 -3.79
CA ARG A 90 1.68 13.30 -2.31
C ARG A 90 0.36 12.71 -1.84
N ILE A 91 -0.73 13.09 -2.49
CA ILE A 91 -2.08 12.64 -2.10
C ILE A 91 -2.24 11.15 -2.40
N SER A 92 -1.91 10.71 -3.62
CA SER A 92 -2.02 9.29 -4.00
C SER A 92 -1.13 8.38 -3.14
N LEU A 93 0.13 8.78 -2.86
CA LEU A 93 1.04 8.04 -1.98
C LEU A 93 0.57 8.04 -0.52
N PHE A 94 0.05 9.16 -0.02
CA PHE A 94 -0.52 9.26 1.33
C PHE A 94 -1.70 8.31 1.50
N ILE A 95 -2.66 8.33 0.56
CA ILE A 95 -3.82 7.43 0.59
C ILE A 95 -3.34 5.98 0.56
N GLY A 96 -2.43 5.62 -0.37
CA GLY A 96 -1.88 4.27 -0.48
C GLY A 96 -1.22 3.79 0.82
N LEU A 97 -0.42 4.64 1.47
CA LEU A 97 0.28 4.29 2.70
C LEU A 97 -0.67 4.17 3.90
N ILE A 98 -1.48 5.21 4.16
CA ILE A 98 -2.33 5.25 5.36
C ILE A 98 -3.44 4.21 5.31
N SER A 99 -4.09 4.00 4.16
CA SER A 99 -5.08 2.94 4.01
C SER A 99 -4.46 1.55 4.23
N THR A 100 -3.22 1.33 3.77
CA THR A 100 -2.50 0.08 4.02
C THR A 100 -2.15 -0.10 5.50
N VAL A 101 -1.71 0.94 6.20
CA VAL A 101 -1.48 0.88 7.65
C VAL A 101 -2.76 0.51 8.40
N LEU A 102 -3.88 1.15 8.05
CA LEU A 102 -5.18 0.86 8.65
C LEU A 102 -5.62 -0.58 8.37
N SER A 103 -5.59 -1.02 7.12
CA SER A 103 -6.00 -2.37 6.74
C SER A 103 -5.10 -3.45 7.35
N THR A 104 -3.79 -3.23 7.38
CA THR A 104 -2.84 -4.18 7.99
C THR A 104 -3.06 -4.29 9.49
N THR A 105 -3.33 -3.17 10.17
CA THR A 105 -3.63 -3.17 11.60
C THR A 105 -4.89 -4.00 11.90
N ILE A 106 -5.96 -3.79 11.15
CA ILE A 106 -7.20 -4.57 11.26
C ILE A 106 -6.92 -6.05 10.97
N ALA A 107 -6.20 -6.34 9.89
CA ALA A 107 -5.87 -7.70 9.47
C ALA A 107 -5.06 -8.46 10.52
N VAL A 108 -4.07 -7.82 11.12
CA VAL A 108 -3.24 -8.41 12.17
C VAL A 108 -4.06 -8.73 13.42
N ILE A 109 -4.89 -7.79 13.88
CA ILE A 109 -5.73 -8.01 15.06
C ILE A 109 -6.77 -9.09 14.77
N TYR A 110 -7.50 -8.97 13.68
CA TYR A 110 -8.57 -9.90 13.30
C TYR A 110 -8.03 -11.31 13.03
N GLY A 111 -6.99 -11.42 12.20
CA GLY A 111 -6.37 -12.70 11.84
C GLY A 111 -5.72 -13.39 13.02
N SER A 112 -5.06 -12.63 13.91
CA SER A 112 -4.44 -13.21 15.11
C SER A 112 -5.49 -13.68 16.11
N PHE A 113 -6.57 -12.93 16.30
CA PHE A 113 -7.68 -13.32 17.16
C PHE A 113 -8.33 -14.61 16.63
N SER A 114 -8.66 -14.67 15.34
CA SER A 114 -9.20 -15.84 14.68
C SER A 114 -8.27 -17.06 14.81
N GLY A 115 -6.96 -16.88 14.59
CA GLY A 115 -5.98 -17.97 14.67
C GLY A 115 -5.79 -18.58 16.06
N ILE A 116 -6.04 -17.82 17.15
CA ILE A 116 -5.96 -18.29 18.54
C ILE A 116 -7.29 -18.83 19.04
N ALA A 117 -8.41 -18.38 18.46
CA ALA A 117 -9.77 -18.67 18.91
C ALA A 117 -10.13 -20.16 18.77
N PRO A 118 -11.13 -20.65 19.55
CA PRO A 118 -11.74 -21.95 19.33
C PRO A 118 -12.28 -22.10 17.91
N GLU A 119 -12.35 -23.32 17.44
CA GLU A 119 -12.68 -23.64 16.03
C GLU A 119 -14.00 -23.01 15.56
N TRP A 120 -15.05 -23.00 16.38
CA TRP A 120 -16.34 -22.42 16.04
C TRP A 120 -16.30 -20.89 15.85
N ILE A 121 -15.48 -20.17 16.65
CA ILE A 121 -15.31 -18.70 16.51
C ILE A 121 -14.48 -18.41 15.24
N ASP A 122 -13.40 -19.15 15.04
CA ASP A 122 -12.57 -19.03 13.86
C ASP A 122 -13.38 -19.28 12.57
N GLU A 123 -14.20 -20.34 12.55
CA GLU A 123 -15.06 -20.63 11.41
C GLU A 123 -16.06 -19.49 11.15
N LEU A 124 -16.71 -18.97 12.18
CA LEU A 124 -17.65 -17.84 12.04
C LEU A 124 -16.95 -16.60 11.47
N MET A 125 -15.77 -16.26 11.99
CA MET A 125 -14.98 -15.12 11.50
C MET A 125 -14.55 -15.32 10.05
N MET A 126 -14.09 -16.50 9.68
CA MET A 126 -13.68 -16.79 8.29
C MET A 126 -14.88 -16.77 7.33
N ARG A 127 -16.05 -17.29 7.71
CA ARG A 127 -17.27 -17.18 6.92
C ARG A 127 -17.68 -15.73 6.68
N PHE A 128 -17.62 -14.88 7.71
CA PHE A 128 -17.86 -13.46 7.55
C PHE A 128 -16.88 -12.83 6.53
N THR A 129 -15.59 -13.15 6.65
CA THR A 129 -14.56 -12.67 5.72
C THR A 129 -14.83 -13.15 4.28
N GLU A 130 -15.28 -14.39 4.10
CA GLU A 130 -15.59 -14.97 2.79
C GLU A 130 -16.82 -14.31 2.15
N ILE A 131 -17.85 -13.99 2.94
CA ILE A 131 -19.02 -13.24 2.46
C ILE A 131 -18.58 -11.87 1.93
N LEU A 132 -17.73 -11.15 2.66
CA LEU A 132 -17.22 -9.85 2.21
C LEU A 132 -16.36 -9.98 0.95
N LEU A 133 -15.52 -11.01 0.85
CA LEU A 133 -14.68 -11.28 -0.32
C LEU A 133 -15.48 -11.74 -1.55
N SER A 134 -16.71 -12.22 -1.39
CA SER A 134 -17.58 -12.57 -2.53
C SER A 134 -18.06 -11.35 -3.31
N ILE A 135 -18.02 -10.17 -2.67
CA ILE A 135 -18.37 -8.89 -3.30
C ILE A 135 -17.12 -8.35 -4.01
N PRO A 136 -17.19 -7.98 -5.30
CA PRO A 136 -16.08 -7.31 -5.96
C PRO A 136 -15.63 -6.06 -5.17
N SER A 137 -14.32 -5.98 -4.86
CA SER A 137 -13.78 -4.95 -3.96
C SER A 137 -14.14 -3.52 -4.36
N ILE A 138 -14.14 -3.24 -5.68
CA ILE A 138 -14.49 -1.90 -6.20
C ILE A 138 -15.95 -1.53 -5.87
N LEU A 139 -16.88 -2.48 -5.95
CA LEU A 139 -18.28 -2.24 -5.62
C LEU A 139 -18.48 -1.98 -4.12
N LEU A 140 -17.75 -2.72 -3.29
CA LEU A 140 -17.77 -2.51 -1.83
C LEU A 140 -17.22 -1.13 -1.47
N ILE A 141 -16.15 -0.68 -2.12
CA ILE A 141 -15.58 0.65 -1.92
C ILE A 141 -16.57 1.73 -2.34
N ILE A 142 -17.18 1.62 -3.54
CA ILE A 142 -18.18 2.58 -4.03
C ILE A 142 -19.38 2.67 -3.07
N PHE A 143 -19.87 1.52 -2.62
CA PHE A 143 -20.98 1.44 -1.68
C PHE A 143 -20.67 2.16 -0.35
N LEU A 144 -19.52 1.87 0.25
CA LEU A 144 -19.09 2.51 1.49
C LEU A 144 -18.80 4.00 1.31
N GLN A 145 -18.24 4.40 0.15
CA GLN A 145 -18.00 5.80 -0.18
C GLN A 145 -19.33 6.57 -0.29
N ALA A 146 -20.35 5.96 -0.91
CA ALA A 146 -21.68 6.54 -0.99
C ALA A 146 -22.34 6.71 0.39
N LEU A 147 -22.17 5.74 1.30
CA LEU A 147 -22.63 5.84 2.69
C LEU A 147 -21.89 6.91 3.49
N ALA A 148 -20.59 7.10 3.25
CA ALA A 148 -19.79 8.11 3.92
C ALA A 148 -20.26 9.55 3.58
N GLY A 149 -20.91 9.75 2.44
CA GLY A 149 -21.55 11.01 2.03
C GLY A 149 -20.60 12.21 1.85
N LYS A 150 -19.29 12.00 1.96
CA LYS A 150 -18.26 13.04 1.83
C LYS A 150 -17.12 12.54 0.94
N ASN A 151 -16.87 13.26 -0.12
CA ASN A 151 -15.69 13.04 -0.96
C ASN A 151 -14.51 13.83 -0.36
N SER A 152 -13.74 13.19 0.52
CA SER A 152 -12.55 13.78 1.12
C SER A 152 -11.41 12.77 1.12
N VAL A 153 -10.16 13.24 1.19
CA VAL A 153 -8.97 12.37 1.27
C VAL A 153 -9.10 11.38 2.44
N VAL A 154 -9.59 11.86 3.58
CA VAL A 154 -9.74 11.01 4.78
C VAL A 154 -10.82 9.94 4.57
N ALA A 155 -11.98 10.31 4.02
CA ALA A 155 -13.06 9.35 3.78
C ALA A 155 -12.61 8.23 2.84
N ILE A 156 -11.99 8.56 1.71
CA ILE A 156 -11.47 7.58 0.75
C ILE A 156 -10.40 6.69 1.39
N THR A 157 -9.47 7.27 2.14
CA THR A 157 -8.40 6.52 2.83
C THR A 157 -8.99 5.50 3.81
N VAL A 158 -9.98 5.92 4.62
CA VAL A 158 -10.64 5.04 5.57
C VAL A 158 -11.43 3.93 4.87
N VAL A 159 -12.20 4.27 3.83
CA VAL A 159 -12.99 3.28 3.08
C VAL A 159 -12.08 2.24 2.43
N ILE A 160 -11.00 2.65 1.76
CA ILE A 160 -10.04 1.71 1.16
C ILE A 160 -9.39 0.85 2.27
N GLY A 161 -8.99 1.45 3.39
CA GLY A 161 -8.42 0.71 4.52
C GLY A 161 -9.37 -0.32 5.12
N LEU A 162 -10.67 0.01 5.24
CA LEU A 162 -11.71 -0.88 5.76
C LEU A 162 -12.10 -2.00 4.80
N THR A 163 -11.73 -1.92 3.52
CA THR A 163 -12.07 -2.93 2.52
C THR A 163 -10.89 -3.81 2.10
N SER A 164 -9.65 -3.45 2.46
CA SER A 164 -8.45 -4.12 1.95
C SER A 164 -7.79 -5.09 2.94
N TRP A 165 -8.33 -5.29 4.14
CA TRP A 165 -7.73 -6.07 5.21
C TRP A 165 -7.96 -7.59 5.09
N MET A 166 -9.02 -8.02 4.41
CA MET A 166 -9.53 -9.39 4.44
C MET A 166 -8.52 -10.45 3.97
N ASN A 167 -7.82 -10.20 2.85
CA ASN A 167 -6.82 -11.14 2.32
C ASN A 167 -5.61 -11.26 3.25
N ILE A 168 -5.16 -10.16 3.83
CA ILE A 168 -4.04 -10.15 4.78
C ILE A 168 -4.46 -10.90 6.07
N ALA A 169 -5.69 -10.70 6.54
CA ALA A 169 -6.21 -11.38 7.74
C ALA A 169 -6.22 -12.91 7.59
N LYS A 170 -6.58 -13.44 6.41
CA LYS A 170 -6.52 -14.89 6.13
C LYS A 170 -5.10 -15.44 6.24
N ILE A 171 -4.12 -14.70 5.73
CA ILE A 171 -2.72 -15.11 5.81
C ILE A 171 -2.22 -15.03 7.25
N VAL A 172 -2.49 -13.91 7.95
CA VAL A 172 -2.14 -13.78 9.38
C VAL A 172 -2.74 -14.91 10.21
N ARG A 173 -4.01 -15.24 9.99
CA ARG A 173 -4.67 -16.36 10.68
C ARG A 173 -3.95 -17.69 10.42
N THR A 174 -3.53 -17.97 9.20
CA THR A 174 -2.83 -19.22 8.86
C THR A 174 -1.46 -19.29 9.55
N GLU A 175 -0.69 -18.23 9.50
CA GLU A 175 0.61 -18.12 10.18
C GLU A 175 0.47 -18.28 11.71
N VAL A 176 -0.53 -17.61 12.28
CA VAL A 176 -0.79 -17.69 13.73
C VAL A 176 -1.19 -19.11 14.15
N ARG A 177 -1.99 -19.83 13.35
CA ARG A 177 -2.34 -21.23 13.65
C ARG A 177 -1.10 -22.13 13.67
N GLN A 178 -0.23 -22.01 12.69
CA GLN A 178 1.03 -22.76 12.66
C GLN A 178 1.91 -22.44 13.87
N LEU A 179 2.00 -21.15 14.26
CA LEU A 179 2.77 -20.74 15.42
C LEU A 179 2.15 -21.25 16.74
N CYS A 180 0.81 -21.39 16.82
CA CYS A 180 0.12 -21.88 18.01
C CYS A 180 0.48 -23.33 18.38
N GLU A 181 0.98 -24.12 17.44
CA GLU A 181 1.45 -25.48 17.65
C GLU A 181 2.89 -25.54 18.22
N SER A 182 3.58 -24.40 18.28
CA SER A 182 4.96 -24.33 18.80
C SER A 182 5.00 -24.44 20.34
N GLU A 183 6.00 -25.16 20.86
CA GLU A 183 6.17 -25.42 22.31
C GLU A 183 6.26 -24.14 23.14
N TYR A 184 6.97 -23.11 22.62
CA TYR A 184 7.13 -21.85 23.34
C TYR A 184 5.82 -21.05 23.47
N LEU A 185 4.91 -21.17 22.48
CA LEU A 185 3.63 -20.48 22.54
C LEU A 185 2.65 -21.21 23.46
N ILE A 186 2.68 -22.54 23.46
CA ILE A 186 1.94 -23.37 24.42
C ILE A 186 2.37 -23.01 25.86
N ALA A 187 3.67 -22.93 26.11
CA ALA A 187 4.18 -22.52 27.40
C ALA A 187 3.73 -21.12 27.84
N ALA A 188 3.77 -20.15 26.90
CA ALA A 188 3.31 -18.78 27.15
C ALA A 188 1.81 -18.71 27.50
N LYS A 189 0.98 -19.54 26.85
CA LYS A 189 -0.46 -19.67 27.15
C LYS A 189 -0.67 -20.30 28.55
N CYS A 190 0.06 -21.36 28.87
CA CYS A 190 -0.01 -22.01 30.18
C CYS A 190 0.40 -21.10 31.33
N MET A 191 1.33 -20.18 31.11
CA MET A 191 1.71 -19.15 32.06
C MET A 191 0.71 -18.00 32.21
N GLY A 192 -0.44 -18.05 31.52
CA GLY A 192 -1.49 -17.03 31.60
C GLY A 192 -1.22 -15.78 30.80
N GLY A 193 -0.40 -15.85 29.74
CA GLY A 193 -0.13 -14.73 28.86
C GLY A 193 -1.41 -14.16 28.24
N SER A 194 -1.62 -12.83 28.36
CA SER A 194 -2.75 -12.15 27.72
C SER A 194 -2.62 -12.13 26.21
N PHE A 195 -3.75 -12.01 25.50
CA PHE A 195 -3.77 -11.91 24.01
C PHE A 195 -2.77 -10.87 23.48
N TRP A 196 -2.79 -9.67 24.04
CA TRP A 196 -1.91 -8.57 23.60
C TRP A 196 -0.43 -8.85 23.87
N HIS A 197 -0.12 -9.54 24.97
CA HIS A 197 1.24 -9.96 25.29
C HIS A 197 1.71 -11.01 24.27
N ILE A 198 0.92 -12.04 24.03
CA ILE A 198 1.21 -13.09 23.08
C ILE A 198 1.38 -12.51 21.67
N LEU A 199 0.47 -11.61 21.25
CA LEU A 199 0.52 -10.96 19.95
C LEU A 199 1.83 -10.16 19.76
N ARG A 200 2.17 -9.30 20.73
CA ARG A 200 3.32 -8.39 20.57
C ARG A 200 4.67 -9.07 20.72
N VAL A 201 4.77 -10.02 21.66
CA VAL A 201 6.06 -10.62 22.05
C VAL A 201 6.37 -11.87 21.23
N HIS A 202 5.36 -12.67 20.92
CA HIS A 202 5.57 -13.97 20.31
C HIS A 202 5.11 -14.06 18.86
N LEU A 203 3.94 -13.51 18.51
CA LEU A 203 3.38 -13.65 17.16
C LEU A 203 3.95 -12.64 16.16
N LEU A 204 3.80 -11.35 16.43
CA LEU A 204 4.23 -10.29 15.52
C LEU A 204 5.69 -10.45 15.03
N PRO A 205 6.68 -10.68 15.88
CA PRO A 205 8.07 -10.81 15.42
C PRO A 205 8.29 -11.99 14.47
N ASN A 206 7.47 -13.03 14.59
CA ASN A 206 7.61 -14.25 13.80
C ASN A 206 6.93 -14.17 12.42
N PHE A 207 5.70 -13.64 12.33
CA PHE A 207 4.98 -13.63 11.06
C PHE A 207 5.10 -12.32 10.25
N VAL A 208 5.66 -11.24 10.80
CA VAL A 208 5.82 -9.97 10.05
C VAL A 208 6.53 -10.19 8.71
N SER A 209 7.56 -11.04 8.69
CA SER A 209 8.29 -11.34 7.45
C SER A 209 7.38 -11.96 6.39
N SER A 210 6.52 -12.90 6.76
CA SER A 210 5.61 -13.61 5.86
C SER A 210 4.56 -12.69 5.26
N ILE A 211 4.05 -11.72 6.04
CA ILE A 211 3.02 -10.78 5.56
C ILE A 211 3.58 -9.56 4.83
N MET A 212 4.88 -9.28 4.94
CA MET A 212 5.49 -8.05 4.40
C MET A 212 5.23 -7.88 2.90
N PHE A 213 5.32 -8.96 2.13
CA PHE A 213 4.99 -8.94 0.71
C PHE A 213 3.54 -8.46 0.46
N MET A 214 2.58 -9.01 1.23
CA MET A 214 1.16 -8.65 1.08
C MET A 214 0.90 -7.19 1.48
N VAL A 215 1.60 -6.69 2.50
CA VAL A 215 1.51 -5.28 2.91
C VAL A 215 1.98 -4.36 1.79
N VAL A 216 3.12 -4.65 1.17
CA VAL A 216 3.61 -3.86 0.03
C VAL A 216 2.65 -3.93 -1.16
N MET A 217 2.12 -5.11 -1.48
CA MET A 217 1.13 -5.26 -2.54
C MET A 217 -0.18 -4.52 -2.23
N ASN A 218 -0.53 -4.37 -0.95
CA ASN A 218 -1.71 -3.61 -0.55
C ASN A 218 -1.55 -2.11 -0.80
N ILE A 219 -0.34 -1.54 -0.62
CA ILE A 219 -0.04 -0.14 -1.00
C ILE A 219 -0.36 0.08 -2.49
N ARG A 220 0.13 -0.82 -3.34
CA ARG A 220 -0.14 -0.78 -4.78
C ARG A 220 -1.64 -0.83 -5.07
N SER A 221 -2.35 -1.79 -4.45
CA SER A 221 -3.79 -1.97 -4.65
C SER A 221 -4.60 -0.76 -4.19
N ALA A 222 -4.19 -0.12 -3.09
CA ALA A 222 -4.83 1.08 -2.56
C ALA A 222 -4.65 2.29 -3.51
N ILE A 223 -3.46 2.47 -4.08
CA ILE A 223 -3.21 3.53 -5.08
C ILE A 223 -4.07 3.29 -6.34
N ILE A 224 -4.15 2.04 -6.81
CA ILE A 224 -5.01 1.68 -7.96
C ILE A 224 -6.48 1.97 -7.63
N ALA A 225 -6.96 1.58 -6.46
CA ALA A 225 -8.34 1.81 -6.05
C ALA A 225 -8.68 3.30 -5.99
N GLU A 226 -7.82 4.13 -5.37
CA GLU A 226 -7.99 5.59 -5.36
C GLU A 226 -8.03 6.15 -6.79
N SER A 227 -7.04 5.76 -7.60
CA SER A 227 -6.93 6.27 -8.98
C SER A 227 -8.13 5.87 -9.83
N THR A 228 -8.64 4.65 -9.66
CA THR A 228 -9.84 4.18 -10.36
C THR A 228 -11.09 4.95 -9.93
N LEU A 229 -11.29 5.15 -8.63
CA LEU A 229 -12.42 5.92 -8.12
C LEU A 229 -12.39 7.38 -8.59
N SER A 230 -11.22 8.01 -8.52
CA SER A 230 -11.02 9.39 -8.95
C SER A 230 -11.20 9.53 -10.47
N PHE A 231 -10.72 8.56 -11.25
CA PHE A 231 -10.94 8.49 -12.70
C PHE A 231 -12.42 8.38 -13.06
N LEU A 232 -13.19 7.57 -12.32
CA LEU A 232 -14.65 7.44 -12.50
C LEU A 232 -15.44 8.65 -12.00
N GLY A 233 -14.79 9.66 -11.41
CA GLY A 233 -15.44 10.85 -10.85
C GLY A 233 -16.16 10.63 -9.52
N ILE A 234 -16.02 9.46 -8.90
CA ILE A 234 -16.65 9.10 -7.60
C ILE A 234 -15.62 9.25 -6.46
N GLY A 235 -14.36 9.52 -6.79
CA GLY A 235 -13.24 9.60 -5.86
C GLY A 235 -13.11 10.95 -5.17
N LEU A 236 -11.95 11.56 -5.33
CA LEU A 236 -11.64 12.88 -4.76
C LEU A 236 -12.39 13.99 -5.50
N PRO A 237 -12.75 15.10 -4.80
CA PRO A 237 -13.28 16.30 -5.45
C PRO A 237 -12.26 16.86 -6.44
N MET A 238 -12.73 17.59 -7.47
CA MET A 238 -11.88 18.14 -8.52
C MET A 238 -10.85 19.16 -8.04
N GLU A 239 -11.06 19.75 -6.87
CA GLU A 239 -10.14 20.70 -6.22
C GLU A 239 -8.92 19.99 -5.66
N ILE A 240 -9.01 18.68 -5.40
CA ILE A 240 -7.91 17.88 -4.85
C ILE A 240 -7.20 17.16 -6.00
N ILE A 241 -5.97 17.58 -6.25
CA ILE A 241 -5.14 16.99 -7.29
C ILE A 241 -4.54 15.68 -6.76
N SER A 242 -4.81 14.59 -7.48
CA SER A 242 -4.17 13.28 -7.33
C SER A 242 -3.80 12.74 -8.72
N TRP A 243 -2.99 11.69 -8.79
CA TRP A 243 -2.72 11.05 -10.09
C TRP A 243 -4.00 10.53 -10.74
N GLY A 244 -4.94 10.01 -9.94
CA GLY A 244 -6.24 9.54 -10.42
C GLY A 244 -7.11 10.69 -10.95
N SER A 245 -7.20 11.81 -10.22
CA SER A 245 -7.98 12.97 -10.65
C SER A 245 -7.39 13.64 -11.91
N MET A 246 -6.08 13.56 -12.11
CA MET A 246 -5.46 14.01 -13.37
C MET A 246 -5.90 13.16 -14.56
N LEU A 247 -5.99 11.83 -14.36
CA LEU A 247 -6.47 10.92 -15.41
C LEU A 247 -7.96 11.12 -15.73
N SER A 248 -8.79 11.60 -14.82
CA SER A 248 -10.20 11.90 -15.11
C SER A 248 -10.39 13.01 -16.16
N LEU A 249 -9.37 13.83 -16.40
CA LEU A 249 -9.37 14.84 -17.45
C LEU A 249 -9.13 14.25 -18.86
N SER A 250 -8.83 12.95 -18.95
CA SER A 250 -8.47 12.28 -20.21
C SER A 250 -9.54 12.34 -21.28
N GLU A 251 -10.81 12.27 -20.92
CA GLU A 251 -11.91 12.34 -21.86
C GLU A 251 -11.88 13.64 -22.67
N LYS A 252 -11.71 14.79 -22.00
CA LYS A 252 -11.58 16.09 -22.65
C LYS A 252 -10.27 16.23 -23.43
N ALA A 253 -9.19 15.66 -22.92
CA ALA A 253 -7.88 15.70 -23.55
C ALA A 253 -7.84 14.93 -24.89
N LEU A 254 -8.56 13.82 -25.00
CA LEU A 254 -8.68 13.06 -26.25
C LEU A 254 -9.38 13.88 -27.35
N MET A 255 -10.40 14.65 -26.99
CA MET A 255 -11.11 15.51 -27.94
C MET A 255 -10.24 16.67 -28.45
N THR A 256 -9.25 17.10 -27.68
CA THR A 256 -8.34 18.21 -28.04
C THR A 256 -6.99 17.76 -28.59
N ASN A 257 -6.81 16.44 -28.82
CA ASN A 257 -5.54 15.82 -29.24
C ASN A 257 -4.35 16.13 -28.29
N SER A 258 -4.64 16.35 -27.00
CA SER A 258 -3.66 16.72 -25.98
C SER A 258 -3.16 15.48 -25.23
N TRP A 259 -2.45 14.59 -25.92
CA TRP A 259 -2.00 13.27 -25.44
C TRP A 259 -1.14 13.35 -24.17
N TRP A 260 -0.39 14.42 -23.96
CA TRP A 260 0.49 14.61 -22.79
C TRP A 260 -0.26 14.67 -21.48
N ILE A 261 -1.51 15.16 -21.48
CA ILE A 261 -2.38 15.25 -20.30
C ILE A 261 -2.68 13.85 -19.73
N ILE A 262 -2.68 12.83 -20.59
CA ILE A 262 -2.99 11.43 -20.23
C ILE A 262 -1.71 10.63 -20.04
N LEU A 263 -0.82 10.64 -21.06
CA LEU A 263 0.33 9.73 -21.09
C LEU A 263 1.35 10.05 -20.00
N ILE A 264 1.57 11.33 -19.69
CA ILE A 264 2.60 11.68 -18.72
C ILE A 264 2.16 11.32 -17.29
N PRO A 265 1.01 11.75 -16.76
CA PRO A 265 0.57 11.30 -15.43
C PRO A 265 0.35 9.79 -15.36
N GLY A 266 -0.22 9.19 -16.41
CA GLY A 266 -0.41 7.75 -16.51
C GLY A 266 0.90 6.96 -16.44
N SER A 267 1.94 7.42 -17.14
CA SER A 267 3.26 6.78 -17.09
C SER A 267 3.91 6.86 -15.71
N VAL A 268 3.80 7.99 -15.02
CA VAL A 268 4.31 8.15 -13.64
C VAL A 268 3.58 7.21 -12.68
N LEU A 269 2.25 7.11 -12.78
CA LEU A 269 1.47 6.16 -12.01
C LEU A 269 1.93 4.72 -12.27
N VAL A 270 2.00 4.30 -13.54
CA VAL A 270 2.40 2.93 -13.92
C VAL A 270 3.82 2.62 -13.44
N ILE A 271 4.79 3.52 -13.64
CA ILE A 271 6.16 3.34 -13.17
C ILE A 271 6.18 3.15 -11.65
N THR A 272 5.43 3.97 -10.90
CA THR A 272 5.33 3.86 -9.43
C THR A 272 4.77 2.49 -9.02
N LEU A 273 3.69 2.03 -9.67
CA LEU A 273 3.07 0.72 -9.39
C LEU A 273 4.01 -0.44 -9.72
N LEU A 274 4.77 -0.35 -10.82
CA LEU A 274 5.77 -1.35 -11.20
C LEU A 274 6.91 -1.39 -10.17
N CYS A 275 7.43 -0.24 -9.75
CA CYS A 275 8.47 -0.18 -8.72
C CYS A 275 8.01 -0.80 -7.39
N ILE A 276 6.79 -0.52 -6.94
CA ILE A 276 6.21 -1.13 -5.74
C ILE A 276 6.09 -2.65 -5.90
N THR A 277 5.67 -3.12 -7.08
CA THR A 277 5.54 -4.56 -7.38
C THR A 277 6.90 -5.27 -7.30
N GLU A 278 7.93 -4.74 -7.96
CA GLU A 278 9.28 -5.28 -7.95
C GLU A 278 9.87 -5.34 -6.53
N LEU A 279 9.63 -4.31 -5.71
CA LEU A 279 10.05 -4.32 -4.32
C LEU A 279 9.30 -5.40 -3.50
N GLY A 280 8.01 -5.56 -3.72
CA GLY A 280 7.23 -6.63 -3.10
C GLY A 280 7.75 -8.01 -3.46
N GLU A 281 8.00 -8.28 -4.74
CA GLU A 281 8.57 -9.56 -5.20
C GLU A 281 9.96 -9.85 -4.65
N ALA A 282 10.80 -8.82 -4.52
CA ALA A 282 12.11 -8.95 -3.90
C ALA A 282 12.00 -9.35 -2.42
N LEU A 283 11.05 -8.77 -1.68
CA LEU A 283 10.76 -9.17 -0.30
C LEU A 283 10.31 -10.63 -0.22
N ARG A 284 9.41 -11.05 -1.09
CA ARG A 284 8.91 -12.43 -1.16
C ARG A 284 10.04 -13.43 -1.41
N LYS A 285 10.92 -13.15 -2.37
CA LYS A 285 12.06 -14.03 -2.70
C LYS A 285 13.02 -14.18 -1.51
N ASN A 286 13.26 -13.10 -0.77
CA ASN A 286 14.15 -13.12 0.40
C ASN A 286 13.55 -13.91 1.57
N VAL A 287 12.23 -13.91 1.75
CA VAL A 287 11.55 -14.72 2.79
C VAL A 287 11.61 -16.20 2.42
N ASN A 288 11.23 -16.58 1.20
CA ASN A 288 11.22 -17.98 0.75
C ASN A 288 12.63 -18.62 0.74
N GLN A 289 13.69 -17.88 0.43
CA GLN A 289 15.07 -18.39 0.50
C GLN A 289 15.53 -18.72 1.91
N LYS A 290 14.96 -18.08 2.92
CA LYS A 290 15.26 -18.38 4.33
C LYS A 290 14.57 -19.64 4.81
N GLU A 291 13.35 -19.92 4.34
CA GLU A 291 12.62 -21.16 4.66
C GLU A 291 13.21 -22.39 3.96
N GLY A 292 13.74 -22.24 2.75
CA GLY A 292 14.37 -23.33 2.00
C GLY A 292 15.79 -23.73 2.47
N ASN A 293 16.41 -22.94 3.38
CA ASN A 293 17.73 -23.21 3.97
C ASN A 293 17.66 -23.72 5.43
N LEU A 294 16.48 -24.03 5.96
CA LEU A 294 16.21 -24.66 7.24
C LEU A 294 15.78 -26.10 7.04
#